data_7173d7a2adc9be84c700c3d30048350a
#
_entry.id   7173d7a2adc9be84c700c3d30048350a
#
_cell.length_a   1.000
_cell.length_b   1.000
_cell.length_c   1.000
_cell.angle_alpha   90.00
_cell.angle_beta   90.00
_cell.angle_gamma   90.00
#
_symmetry.space_group_name_H-M   'P 1'
#
loop_
_entity.id
_entity.type
_entity.pdbx_description
1 polymer ?
#
loop_
_entity_poly.entity_id
_entity_poly.type
_entity_poly.pdbx_seq_one_letter_code
_entity_poly.pdbx_strand_id
1 'polypeptide(L)'
;MILSIIIVNYRTYELTNQTINSVIDTVKNIDYEIIVVDNNSGDGSLERLLSDFKDFDNVVFIKNDKNDGFAKANNLAFKEVEGEYTLLLNSDVIVNENTINQSLKYVQNHQNIGILGCKVVLPNGELDKACRRSFPTFEVSFYRFSGLSKLFPNSPRFNKYNLSYLDENGTYPVDCVVGAFMLIKSSIMRQCGAFDESYFMYGEDIDLCYKVKELGYDVYYYGEYDIVHYKGASGKNKRLLFEFYKSMEIFYNKHYREENSVIINIITYLSIWSLYYLKLIFLSIQNLF
;
A
#
# COMPACT_ATOMS: atom_id res chain seq x y z
N MET A 1 12.78 20.29 6.19
CA MET A 1 12.60 19.11 5.29
C MET A 1 11.21 19.13 4.65
N ILE A 2 11.12 18.89 3.35
CA ILE A 2 9.82 18.90 2.63
C ILE A 2 9.22 17.50 2.58
N LEU A 3 10.04 16.47 2.33
CA LEU A 3 9.57 15.12 2.08
C LEU A 3 10.39 14.10 2.86
N SER A 4 9.71 13.19 3.58
CA SER A 4 10.30 11.97 4.13
C SER A 4 9.75 10.77 3.38
N ILE A 5 10.64 9.89 2.91
CA ILE A 5 10.29 8.68 2.15
C ILE A 5 10.57 7.48 3.03
N ILE A 6 9.54 6.70 3.33
CA ILE A 6 9.64 5.49 4.16
C ILE A 6 9.67 4.26 3.25
N ILE A 7 10.69 3.41 3.46
CA ILE A 7 10.85 2.14 2.77
C ILE A 7 11.05 1.04 3.80
N VAL A 8 10.30 -0.07 3.68
CA VAL A 8 10.45 -1.23 4.57
C VAL A 8 11.12 -2.37 3.82
N ASN A 9 12.33 -2.73 4.22
CA ASN A 9 13.08 -3.88 3.71
C ASN A 9 12.76 -5.13 4.53
N TYR A 10 12.48 -6.24 3.87
CA TYR A 10 12.47 -7.58 4.46
C TYR A 10 12.95 -8.62 3.46
N ARG A 11 14.24 -8.97 3.53
CA ARG A 11 14.89 -9.97 2.64
C ARG A 11 14.78 -9.64 1.15
N THR A 12 14.84 -8.35 0.80
CA THR A 12 14.69 -7.84 -0.57
C THR A 12 15.83 -6.88 -0.93
N TYR A 13 17.07 -7.19 -0.50
CA TYR A 13 18.20 -6.28 -0.70
C TYR A 13 18.28 -5.70 -2.11
N GLU A 14 18.29 -6.54 -3.15
CA GLU A 14 18.47 -6.11 -4.54
C GLU A 14 17.38 -5.11 -4.99
N LEU A 15 16.12 -5.40 -4.64
CA LEU A 15 14.99 -4.54 -4.98
C LEU A 15 15.02 -3.24 -4.15
N THR A 16 15.30 -3.36 -2.85
CA THR A 16 15.42 -2.19 -1.97
C THR A 16 16.52 -1.26 -2.43
N ASN A 17 17.69 -1.79 -2.81
CA ASN A 17 18.80 -1.02 -3.39
C ASN A 17 18.33 -0.28 -4.65
N GLN A 18 17.66 -0.98 -5.58
CA GLN A 18 17.13 -0.38 -6.81
C GLN A 18 16.09 0.70 -6.51
N THR A 19 15.19 0.48 -5.54
CA THR A 19 14.19 1.47 -5.12
C THR A 19 14.86 2.74 -4.61
N ILE A 20 15.83 2.62 -3.69
CA ILE A 20 16.55 3.79 -3.13
C ILE A 20 17.27 4.55 -4.26
N ASN A 21 17.99 3.85 -5.12
CA ASN A 21 18.69 4.48 -6.26
C ASN A 21 17.70 5.20 -7.19
N SER A 22 16.55 4.59 -7.51
CA SER A 22 15.53 5.24 -8.36
C SER A 22 14.99 6.54 -7.74
N VAL A 23 14.88 6.62 -6.42
CA VAL A 23 14.52 7.86 -5.71
C VAL A 23 15.63 8.89 -5.84
N ILE A 24 16.88 8.52 -5.55
CA ILE A 24 18.05 9.43 -5.64
C ILE A 24 18.21 10.00 -7.05
N ASP A 25 18.01 9.15 -8.06
CA ASP A 25 18.14 9.54 -9.46
C ASP A 25 17.03 10.47 -9.96
N THR A 26 15.82 10.35 -9.41
CA THR A 26 14.61 11.03 -9.94
C THR A 26 14.16 12.23 -9.12
N VAL A 27 14.42 12.25 -7.80
CA VAL A 27 14.04 13.40 -6.95
C VAL A 27 15.06 14.52 -7.12
N LYS A 28 14.62 15.66 -7.64
CA LYS A 28 15.48 16.81 -7.91
C LYS A 28 14.93 18.09 -7.28
N ASN A 29 15.83 18.90 -6.72
CA ASN A 29 15.50 20.22 -6.17
C ASN A 29 14.45 20.20 -5.04
N ILE A 30 14.41 19.11 -4.29
CA ILE A 30 13.56 18.92 -3.10
C ILE A 30 14.47 18.58 -1.94
N ASP A 31 14.24 19.17 -0.78
CA ASP A 31 14.87 18.78 0.47
C ASP A 31 14.14 17.54 1.02
N TYR A 32 14.81 16.36 1.01
CA TYR A 32 14.20 15.09 1.38
C TYR A 32 15.15 14.15 2.13
N GLU A 33 14.56 13.22 2.84
CA GLU A 33 15.22 12.08 3.46
C GLU A 33 14.58 10.77 3.02
N ILE A 34 15.35 9.67 3.09
CA ILE A 34 14.88 8.31 2.92
C ILE A 34 15.11 7.57 4.23
N ILE A 35 14.06 7.07 4.85
CA ILE A 35 14.11 6.28 6.07
C ILE A 35 13.82 4.83 5.72
N VAL A 36 14.85 3.98 5.81
CA VAL A 36 14.76 2.56 5.47
C VAL A 36 14.70 1.74 6.74
N VAL A 37 13.61 1.00 6.96
CA VAL A 37 13.50 0.05 8.07
C VAL A 37 13.86 -1.34 7.59
N ASP A 38 14.93 -1.93 8.13
CA ASP A 38 15.14 -3.37 8.00
C ASP A 38 14.29 -4.11 9.02
N ASN A 39 13.27 -4.81 8.55
CA ASN A 39 12.29 -5.48 9.39
C ASN A 39 12.77 -6.87 9.86
N ASN A 40 13.99 -6.92 10.42
CA ASN A 40 14.66 -8.14 10.87
C ASN A 40 14.87 -9.16 9.75
N SER A 41 15.52 -8.76 8.68
CA SER A 41 15.80 -9.61 7.51
C SER A 41 16.69 -10.81 7.83
N GLY A 42 17.78 -10.59 8.60
CA GLY A 42 18.69 -11.62 9.07
C GLY A 42 19.45 -12.36 7.96
N ASP A 43 19.53 -11.76 6.75
CA ASP A 43 20.16 -12.34 5.56
C ASP A 43 21.34 -11.50 5.02
N GLY A 44 21.81 -10.51 5.81
CA GLY A 44 22.86 -9.58 5.39
C GLY A 44 22.38 -8.39 4.55
N SER A 45 21.07 -8.25 4.34
CA SER A 45 20.50 -7.12 3.57
C SER A 45 20.85 -5.77 4.17
N LEU A 46 20.70 -5.63 5.50
CA LEU A 46 20.96 -4.37 6.20
C LEU A 46 22.41 -3.94 6.06
N GLU A 47 23.35 -4.85 6.32
CA GLU A 47 24.79 -4.57 6.27
C GLU A 47 25.22 -4.14 4.88
N ARG A 48 24.68 -4.78 3.83
CA ARG A 48 24.93 -4.41 2.42
C ARG A 48 24.37 -3.04 2.11
N LEU A 49 23.11 -2.76 2.47
CA LEU A 49 22.49 -1.45 2.24
C LEU A 49 23.23 -0.32 2.98
N LEU A 50 23.63 -0.54 4.24
CA LEU A 50 24.45 0.41 5.00
C LEU A 50 25.78 0.71 4.29
N SER A 51 26.40 -0.30 3.69
CA SER A 51 27.66 -0.13 2.96
C SER A 51 27.47 0.65 1.66
N ASP A 52 26.38 0.37 0.92
CA ASP A 52 26.13 0.97 -0.39
C ASP A 52 25.76 2.46 -0.28
N PHE A 53 25.04 2.82 0.77
CA PHE A 53 24.52 4.19 0.95
C PHE A 53 25.25 4.99 2.05
N LYS A 54 26.44 4.55 2.50
CA LYS A 54 27.23 5.20 3.57
C LYS A 54 27.60 6.65 3.30
N ASP A 55 27.69 7.03 2.03
CA ASP A 55 28.09 8.38 1.57
C ASP A 55 26.87 9.31 1.32
N PHE A 56 25.65 8.84 1.63
CA PHE A 56 24.40 9.61 1.47
C PHE A 56 23.84 10.02 2.85
N ASP A 57 24.10 11.27 3.24
CA ASP A 57 23.68 11.79 4.56
C ASP A 57 22.15 11.82 4.75
N ASN A 58 21.39 11.82 3.64
CA ASN A 58 19.92 11.84 3.65
C ASN A 58 19.28 10.44 3.57
N VAL A 59 20.06 9.36 3.69
CA VAL A 59 19.54 7.98 3.76
C VAL A 59 19.81 7.41 5.15
N VAL A 60 18.74 7.20 5.92
CA VAL A 60 18.79 6.73 7.31
C VAL A 60 18.27 5.30 7.40
N PHE A 61 18.97 4.45 8.14
CA PHE A 61 18.59 3.05 8.34
C PHE A 61 18.17 2.80 9.79
N ILE A 62 17.05 2.12 9.96
CA ILE A 62 16.52 1.67 11.26
C ILE A 62 16.49 0.15 11.26
N LYS A 63 17.16 -0.46 12.24
CA LYS A 63 17.08 -1.90 12.46
C LYS A 63 15.91 -2.21 13.37
N ASN A 64 14.95 -3.02 12.90
CA ASN A 64 13.92 -3.57 13.75
C ASN A 64 14.39 -4.91 14.35
N ASP A 65 14.15 -5.14 15.63
CA ASP A 65 14.60 -6.35 16.34
C ASP A 65 13.81 -7.60 15.95
N LYS A 66 12.60 -7.41 15.42
CA LYS A 66 11.72 -8.50 14.99
C LYS A 66 10.78 -8.09 13.86
N ASN A 67 10.38 -9.05 13.02
CA ASN A 67 9.37 -8.82 11.99
C ASN A 67 7.96 -8.85 12.59
N ASP A 68 7.47 -7.69 12.99
CA ASP A 68 6.10 -7.49 13.50
C ASP A 68 5.09 -7.07 12.41
N GLY A 69 5.48 -7.12 11.13
CA GLY A 69 4.65 -6.79 9.99
C GLY A 69 4.91 -5.41 9.39
N PHE A 70 4.24 -5.14 8.27
CA PHE A 70 4.45 -3.94 7.46
C PHE A 70 3.97 -2.67 8.16
N ALA A 71 2.79 -2.70 8.78
CA ALA A 71 2.21 -1.54 9.47
C ALA A 71 3.13 -1.04 10.60
N LYS A 72 3.59 -1.95 11.47
CA LYS A 72 4.49 -1.59 12.58
C LYS A 72 5.84 -1.08 12.12
N ALA A 73 6.41 -1.69 11.06
CA ALA A 73 7.69 -1.22 10.52
C ALA A 73 7.59 0.20 9.95
N ASN A 74 6.51 0.51 9.23
CA ASN A 74 6.25 1.88 8.76
C ASN A 74 6.03 2.85 9.92
N ASN A 75 5.30 2.46 10.97
CA ASN A 75 5.09 3.28 12.14
C ASN A 75 6.40 3.55 12.90
N LEU A 76 7.33 2.59 12.90
CA LEU A 76 8.66 2.79 13.48
C LEU A 76 9.41 3.91 12.73
N ALA A 77 9.44 3.86 11.39
CA ALA A 77 10.03 4.92 10.58
C ALA A 77 9.30 6.25 10.75
N PHE A 78 7.97 6.22 10.85
CA PHE A 78 7.16 7.45 10.93
C PHE A 78 7.43 8.28 12.19
N LYS A 79 8.00 7.71 13.23
CA LYS A 79 8.43 8.44 14.43
C LYS A 79 9.61 9.37 14.17
N GLU A 80 10.44 9.04 13.19
CA GLU A 80 11.64 9.79 12.80
C GLU A 80 11.38 10.78 11.65
N VAL A 81 10.14 10.83 11.11
CA VAL A 81 9.76 11.69 9.98
C VAL A 81 9.83 13.17 10.34
N GLU A 82 10.65 13.92 9.61
CA GLU A 82 10.80 15.37 9.72
C GLU A 82 10.09 16.12 8.59
N GLY A 83 9.80 15.47 7.46
CA GLY A 83 9.17 16.06 6.29
C GLY A 83 7.73 16.54 6.53
N GLU A 84 7.36 17.63 5.87
CA GLU A 84 5.97 18.11 5.83
C GLU A 84 5.05 17.05 5.18
N TYR A 85 5.58 16.34 4.20
CA TYR A 85 4.92 15.23 3.52
C TYR A 85 5.67 13.93 3.77
N THR A 86 4.93 12.83 3.89
CA THR A 86 5.46 11.47 4.00
C THR A 86 5.07 10.68 2.76
N LEU A 87 6.03 10.09 2.07
CA LEU A 87 5.81 9.11 1.03
C LEU A 87 6.06 7.71 1.58
N LEU A 88 5.02 6.89 1.66
CA LEU A 88 5.14 5.46 1.89
C LEU A 88 5.45 4.80 0.55
N LEU A 89 6.59 4.11 0.45
CA LEU A 89 7.10 3.52 -0.79
C LEU A 89 7.53 2.07 -0.53
N ASN A 90 7.01 1.12 -1.30
CA ASN A 90 7.45 -0.26 -1.17
C ASN A 90 8.91 -0.44 -1.61
N SER A 91 9.58 -1.44 -1.05
CA SER A 91 10.98 -1.79 -1.35
C SER A 91 11.19 -2.48 -2.70
N ASP A 92 10.14 -2.76 -3.45
CA ASP A 92 10.15 -3.44 -4.75
C ASP A 92 9.54 -2.56 -5.87
N VAL A 93 9.81 -1.25 -5.79
CA VAL A 93 9.32 -0.22 -6.71
C VAL A 93 10.47 0.47 -7.43
N ILE A 94 10.32 0.75 -8.72
CA ILE A 94 11.15 1.70 -9.45
C ILE A 94 10.33 2.96 -9.71
N VAL A 95 10.84 4.07 -9.21
CA VAL A 95 10.23 5.40 -9.41
C VAL A 95 10.64 5.94 -10.75
N ASN A 96 9.67 6.32 -11.60
CA ASN A 96 9.94 6.95 -12.88
C ASN A 96 10.20 8.45 -12.72
N GLU A 97 10.85 9.02 -13.75
CA GLU A 97 11.20 10.44 -13.77
C GLU A 97 9.98 11.34 -13.50
N ASN A 98 10.18 12.36 -12.70
CA ASN A 98 9.16 13.33 -12.30
C ASN A 98 8.01 12.82 -11.41
N THR A 99 7.84 11.52 -11.18
CA THR A 99 6.69 10.99 -10.45
C THR A 99 6.56 11.58 -9.05
N ILE A 100 7.63 11.57 -8.25
CA ILE A 100 7.60 12.14 -6.89
C ILE A 100 7.43 13.66 -6.94
N ASN A 101 8.22 14.33 -7.78
CA ASN A 101 8.20 15.79 -7.87
C ASN A 101 6.83 16.33 -8.28
N GLN A 102 6.18 15.73 -9.26
CA GLN A 102 4.87 16.17 -9.75
C GLN A 102 3.73 15.77 -8.77
N SER A 103 3.85 14.60 -8.14
CA SER A 103 2.91 14.20 -7.08
C SER A 103 2.94 15.18 -5.90
N LEU A 104 4.14 15.56 -5.46
CA LEU A 104 4.30 16.54 -4.38
C LEU A 104 3.74 17.91 -4.77
N LYS A 105 4.07 18.40 -5.97
CA LYS A 105 3.53 19.66 -6.50
C LYS A 105 2.01 19.61 -6.60
N TYR A 106 1.43 18.47 -6.99
CA TYR A 106 -0.02 18.32 -7.11
C TYR A 106 -0.69 18.45 -5.75
N VAL A 107 -0.24 17.73 -4.71
CA VAL A 107 -0.85 17.82 -3.36
C VAL A 107 -0.64 19.20 -2.71
N GLN A 108 0.48 19.87 -2.98
CA GLN A 108 0.71 21.22 -2.50
C GLN A 108 -0.30 22.24 -3.05
N ASN A 109 -0.76 22.04 -4.28
CA ASN A 109 -1.75 22.89 -4.94
C ASN A 109 -3.22 22.51 -4.63
N HIS A 110 -3.45 21.36 -3.97
CA HIS A 110 -4.78 20.83 -3.66
C HIS A 110 -4.91 20.46 -2.19
N GLN A 111 -5.12 21.46 -1.35
CA GLN A 111 -5.05 21.33 0.12
C GLN A 111 -6.05 20.35 0.74
N ASN A 112 -7.13 19.99 0.05
CA ASN A 112 -8.12 19.00 0.52
C ASN A 112 -7.68 17.54 0.28
N ILE A 113 -6.60 17.31 -0.47
CA ILE A 113 -6.07 15.97 -0.69
C ILE A 113 -5.30 15.53 0.56
N GLY A 114 -5.80 14.50 1.22
CA GLY A 114 -5.12 13.86 2.34
C GLY A 114 -4.11 12.81 1.88
N ILE A 115 -4.48 12.00 0.88
CA ILE A 115 -3.61 10.98 0.30
C ILE A 115 -3.64 11.07 -1.23
N LEU A 116 -2.46 10.96 -1.86
CA LEU A 116 -2.29 10.80 -3.29
C LEU A 116 -1.54 9.49 -3.59
N GLY A 117 -2.13 8.63 -4.42
CA GLY A 117 -1.43 7.52 -5.06
C GLY A 117 -1.22 7.79 -6.54
N CYS A 118 -0.17 7.24 -7.14
CA CYS A 118 0.07 7.35 -8.57
C CYS A 118 -0.37 6.08 -9.34
N LYS A 119 -0.25 6.12 -10.65
CA LYS A 119 -0.40 4.93 -11.50
C LYS A 119 0.70 3.94 -11.15
N VAL A 120 0.31 2.67 -10.98
CA VAL A 120 1.25 1.57 -10.72
C VAL A 120 1.19 0.60 -11.87
N VAL A 121 2.33 0.36 -12.52
CA VAL A 121 2.46 -0.62 -13.59
C VAL A 121 3.30 -1.81 -13.14
N LEU A 122 2.97 -2.97 -13.66
CA LEU A 122 3.76 -4.19 -13.46
C LEU A 122 4.92 -4.23 -14.45
N PRO A 123 5.97 -5.06 -14.24
CA PRO A 123 7.11 -5.15 -15.16
C PRO A 123 6.74 -5.52 -16.61
N ASN A 124 5.57 -6.11 -16.84
CA ASN A 124 5.05 -6.41 -18.18
C ASN A 124 4.28 -5.23 -18.81
N GLY A 125 4.25 -4.07 -18.15
CA GLY A 125 3.55 -2.86 -18.61
C GLY A 125 2.04 -2.82 -18.31
N GLU A 126 1.46 -3.86 -17.71
CA GLU A 126 0.05 -3.86 -17.32
C GLU A 126 -0.20 -3.02 -16.06
N LEU A 127 -1.38 -2.40 -16.00
CA LEU A 127 -1.82 -1.68 -14.80
C LEU A 127 -2.00 -2.64 -13.62
N ASP A 128 -1.36 -2.34 -12.47
CA ASP A 128 -1.76 -2.95 -11.21
C ASP A 128 -3.12 -2.39 -10.77
N LYS A 129 -4.17 -3.21 -10.93
CA LYS A 129 -5.55 -2.83 -10.61
C LYS A 129 -5.77 -2.43 -9.16
N ALA A 130 -4.81 -2.72 -8.26
CA ALA A 130 -4.87 -2.31 -6.86
C ALA A 130 -4.51 -0.84 -6.63
N CYS A 131 -3.93 -0.15 -7.62
CA CYS A 131 -3.49 1.24 -7.47
C CYS A 131 -4.63 2.23 -7.20
N ARG A 132 -5.88 1.86 -7.57
CA ARG A 132 -7.09 2.64 -7.32
C ARG A 132 -8.26 1.69 -7.03
N ARG A 133 -8.94 1.90 -5.92
CA ARG A 133 -10.01 1.00 -5.46
C ARG A 133 -11.12 1.78 -4.78
N SER A 134 -12.33 1.19 -4.76
CA SER A 134 -13.34 1.57 -3.77
C SER A 134 -13.16 0.76 -2.48
N PHE A 135 -13.77 1.22 -1.39
CA PHE A 135 -13.81 0.44 -0.16
C PHE A 135 -14.55 -0.89 -0.34
N PRO A 136 -14.08 -1.95 0.34
CA PRO A 136 -14.66 -3.29 0.23
C PRO A 136 -15.94 -3.42 1.05
N THR A 137 -17.00 -2.69 0.68
CA THR A 137 -18.34 -2.88 1.26
C THR A 137 -18.86 -4.29 0.96
N PHE A 138 -19.89 -4.75 1.66
CA PHE A 138 -20.52 -6.05 1.41
C PHE A 138 -20.93 -6.22 -0.07
N GLU A 139 -21.59 -5.22 -0.66
CA GLU A 139 -22.03 -5.25 -2.06
C GLU A 139 -20.86 -5.35 -3.04
N VAL A 140 -19.83 -4.50 -2.84
CA VAL A 140 -18.62 -4.45 -3.69
C VAL A 140 -17.85 -5.78 -3.62
N SER A 141 -17.72 -6.33 -2.42
CA SER A 141 -17.09 -7.62 -2.18
C SER A 141 -17.87 -8.77 -2.83
N PHE A 142 -19.19 -8.75 -2.72
CA PHE A 142 -20.07 -9.73 -3.37
C PHE A 142 -19.87 -9.76 -4.90
N TYR A 143 -19.87 -8.60 -5.57
CA TYR A 143 -19.65 -8.55 -7.02
C TYR A 143 -18.28 -9.07 -7.42
N ARG A 144 -17.25 -8.82 -6.60
CA ARG A 144 -15.90 -9.31 -6.85
C ARG A 144 -15.80 -10.83 -6.70
N PHE A 145 -16.30 -11.39 -5.60
CA PHE A 145 -16.15 -12.81 -5.29
C PHE A 145 -17.12 -13.71 -6.05
N SER A 146 -18.30 -13.23 -6.43
CA SER A 146 -19.24 -13.94 -7.31
C SER A 146 -18.78 -14.04 -8.78
N GLY A 147 -17.73 -13.27 -9.15
CA GLY A 147 -17.23 -13.24 -10.53
C GLY A 147 -17.98 -12.25 -11.44
N LEU A 148 -19.02 -11.55 -10.96
CA LEU A 148 -19.75 -10.55 -11.74
C LEU A 148 -18.83 -9.43 -12.26
N SER A 149 -17.83 -9.04 -11.47
CA SER A 149 -16.82 -8.06 -11.90
C SER A 149 -15.97 -8.52 -13.09
N LYS A 150 -15.79 -9.84 -13.27
CA LYS A 150 -15.07 -10.41 -14.42
C LYS A 150 -15.95 -10.52 -15.64
N LEU A 151 -17.25 -10.83 -15.46
CA LEU A 151 -18.22 -10.93 -16.55
C LEU A 151 -18.55 -9.55 -17.14
N PHE A 152 -18.51 -8.50 -16.30
CA PHE A 152 -18.85 -7.13 -16.70
C PHE A 152 -17.71 -6.15 -16.37
N PRO A 153 -16.53 -6.26 -17.03
CA PRO A 153 -15.31 -5.54 -16.64
C PRO A 153 -15.44 -4.00 -16.76
N ASN A 154 -16.31 -3.50 -17.64
CA ASN A 154 -16.51 -2.06 -17.86
C ASN A 154 -17.76 -1.52 -17.12
N SER A 155 -18.40 -2.32 -16.28
CA SER A 155 -19.58 -1.88 -15.55
C SER A 155 -19.20 -1.07 -14.29
N PRO A 156 -19.65 0.19 -14.17
CA PRO A 156 -19.44 0.99 -12.95
C PRO A 156 -20.04 0.34 -11.68
N ARG A 157 -21.09 -0.49 -11.86
CA ARG A 157 -21.74 -1.20 -10.76
C ARG A 157 -20.96 -2.43 -10.33
N PHE A 158 -20.65 -3.34 -11.27
CA PHE A 158 -20.06 -4.63 -10.94
C PHE A 158 -18.55 -4.59 -10.79
N ASN A 159 -17.86 -3.62 -11.40
CA ASN A 159 -16.42 -3.46 -11.28
C ASN A 159 -16.02 -2.23 -10.45
N LYS A 160 -16.87 -1.86 -9.52
CA LYS A 160 -16.66 -0.74 -8.60
C LYS A 160 -15.39 -0.92 -7.76
N TYR A 161 -15.03 -2.16 -7.36
CA TYR A 161 -13.85 -2.38 -6.52
C TYR A 161 -12.55 -1.86 -7.14
N ASN A 162 -12.26 -2.22 -8.39
CA ASN A 162 -11.00 -1.83 -9.06
C ASN A 162 -11.15 -0.59 -9.94
N LEU A 163 -12.34 0.00 -10.03
CA LEU A 163 -12.65 1.19 -10.85
C LEU A 163 -12.15 1.06 -12.30
N SER A 164 -12.22 -0.16 -12.88
CA SER A 164 -11.64 -0.47 -14.20
C SER A 164 -12.32 0.24 -15.36
N TYR A 165 -13.47 0.84 -15.13
CA TYR A 165 -14.21 1.66 -16.10
C TYR A 165 -13.66 3.09 -16.24
N LEU A 166 -12.75 3.52 -15.33
CA LEU A 166 -12.10 4.83 -15.40
C LEU A 166 -10.85 4.75 -16.29
N ASP A 167 -10.48 5.86 -16.91
CA ASP A 167 -9.23 5.98 -17.66
C ASP A 167 -8.04 5.83 -16.70
N GLU A 168 -7.06 5.02 -17.06
CA GLU A 168 -5.88 4.77 -16.20
C GLU A 168 -4.90 5.95 -16.17
N ASN A 169 -5.00 6.88 -17.11
CA ASN A 169 -4.15 8.07 -17.19
C ASN A 169 -4.80 9.32 -16.59
N GLY A 170 -6.05 9.19 -16.13
CA GLY A 170 -6.78 10.31 -15.53
C GLY A 170 -6.46 10.52 -14.05
N THR A 171 -6.92 11.63 -13.51
CA THR A 171 -6.80 11.99 -12.07
C THR A 171 -8.18 12.05 -11.45
N TYR A 172 -8.42 11.27 -10.40
CA TYR A 172 -9.75 11.07 -9.83
C TYR A 172 -9.73 10.97 -8.31
N PRO A 173 -10.79 11.46 -7.62
CA PRO A 173 -11.06 11.03 -6.26
C PRO A 173 -11.42 9.54 -6.24
N VAL A 174 -10.83 8.80 -5.32
CA VAL A 174 -11.05 7.36 -5.11
C VAL A 174 -11.28 7.07 -3.63
N ASP A 175 -11.66 5.84 -3.28
CA ASP A 175 -11.77 5.52 -1.87
C ASP A 175 -10.42 5.12 -1.29
N CYS A 176 -9.60 4.36 -2.02
CA CYS A 176 -8.26 4.01 -1.56
C CYS A 176 -7.28 3.76 -2.71
N VAL A 177 -6.03 4.01 -2.41
CA VAL A 177 -4.85 3.71 -3.24
C VAL A 177 -4.03 2.60 -2.60
N VAL A 178 -3.02 2.07 -3.28
CA VAL A 178 -2.16 0.99 -2.76
C VAL A 178 -0.96 1.57 -2.01
N GLY A 179 -0.55 0.91 -0.93
CA GLY A 179 0.60 1.29 -0.14
C GLY A 179 1.96 1.24 -0.86
N ALA A 180 1.99 0.77 -2.13
CA ALA A 180 3.21 0.77 -2.93
C ALA A 180 3.74 2.18 -3.24
N PHE A 181 2.83 3.16 -3.38
CA PHE A 181 3.13 4.59 -3.46
C PHE A 181 1.96 5.35 -2.84
N MET A 182 2.17 5.95 -1.67
CA MET A 182 1.14 6.70 -0.97
C MET A 182 1.75 7.96 -0.36
N LEU A 183 1.49 9.10 -1.00
CA LEU A 183 1.94 10.41 -0.53
C LEU A 183 0.86 11.04 0.36
N ILE A 184 1.21 11.37 1.59
CA ILE A 184 0.31 11.90 2.61
C ILE A 184 0.95 13.11 3.31
N LYS A 185 0.17 14.10 3.70
CA LYS A 185 0.65 15.17 4.58
C LYS A 185 0.95 14.59 5.97
N SER A 186 2.18 14.77 6.47
CA SER A 186 2.63 14.14 7.72
C SER A 186 1.73 14.50 8.93
N SER A 187 1.19 15.72 8.95
CA SER A 187 0.23 16.14 9.98
C SER A 187 -1.09 15.36 9.94
N ILE A 188 -1.60 15.00 8.75
CA ILE A 188 -2.81 14.19 8.58
C ILE A 188 -2.53 12.75 9.04
N MET A 189 -1.37 12.20 8.67
CA MET A 189 -0.96 10.87 9.12
C MET A 189 -0.86 10.79 10.65
N ARG A 190 -0.33 11.86 11.30
CA ARG A 190 -0.32 11.94 12.78
C ARG A 190 -1.75 11.99 13.36
N GLN A 191 -2.66 12.76 12.77
CA GLN A 191 -4.07 12.83 13.19
C GLN A 191 -4.79 11.48 13.08
N CYS A 192 -4.48 10.68 12.05
CA CYS A 192 -4.99 9.32 11.87
C CYS A 192 -4.39 8.31 12.85
N GLY A 193 -3.36 8.66 13.62
CA GLY A 193 -2.61 7.72 14.46
C GLY A 193 -1.74 6.76 13.64
N ALA A 194 -1.32 7.16 12.44
CA ALA A 194 -0.55 6.37 11.47
C ALA A 194 -1.25 5.06 11.07
N PHE A 195 -0.50 3.99 10.73
CA PHE A 195 -1.10 2.69 10.44
C PHE A 195 -1.66 2.02 11.71
N ASP A 196 -2.74 1.27 11.55
CA ASP A 196 -3.25 0.39 12.61
C ASP A 196 -2.38 -0.87 12.69
N GLU A 197 -1.76 -1.09 13.84
CA GLU A 197 -0.81 -2.19 14.08
C GLU A 197 -1.49 -3.55 14.26
N SER A 198 -2.80 -3.63 14.24
CA SER A 198 -3.53 -4.90 14.19
C SER A 198 -3.39 -5.62 12.85
N TYR A 199 -3.04 -4.87 11.78
CA TYR A 199 -2.69 -5.42 10.48
C TYR A 199 -1.20 -5.82 10.47
N PHE A 200 -0.95 -7.11 10.27
CA PHE A 200 0.43 -7.58 10.04
C PHE A 200 0.90 -7.20 8.63
N MET A 201 0.05 -7.43 7.64
CA MET A 201 0.26 -7.13 6.23
C MET A 201 -1.08 -7.20 5.50
N TYR A 202 -1.28 -6.33 4.52
CA TYR A 202 -2.53 -6.13 3.75
C TYR A 202 -3.64 -5.43 4.55
N GLY A 203 -4.35 -4.53 3.88
CA GLY A 203 -5.50 -3.82 4.42
C GLY A 203 -5.17 -2.58 5.25
N GLU A 204 -3.93 -2.43 5.74
CA GLU A 204 -3.45 -1.24 6.44
C GLU A 204 -3.55 0.02 5.56
N ASP A 205 -3.33 -0.13 4.24
CA ASP A 205 -3.45 0.95 3.26
C ASP A 205 -4.91 1.39 3.07
N ILE A 206 -5.84 0.41 3.02
CA ILE A 206 -7.27 0.67 2.93
C ILE A 206 -7.77 1.35 4.20
N ASP A 207 -7.33 0.87 5.37
CA ASP A 207 -7.68 1.42 6.68
C ASP A 207 -7.20 2.86 6.83
N LEU A 208 -5.96 3.16 6.43
CA LEU A 208 -5.43 4.52 6.47
C LEU A 208 -6.23 5.46 5.56
N CYS A 209 -6.55 5.03 4.33
CA CYS A 209 -7.40 5.81 3.43
C CYS A 209 -8.80 6.06 4.03
N TYR A 210 -9.36 5.07 4.71
CA TYR A 210 -10.67 5.21 5.37
C TYR A 210 -10.60 6.26 6.48
N LYS A 211 -9.61 6.18 7.37
CA LYS A 211 -9.40 7.16 8.45
C LYS A 211 -9.19 8.58 7.93
N VAL A 212 -8.44 8.74 6.85
CA VAL A 212 -8.21 10.06 6.21
C VAL A 212 -9.51 10.64 5.67
N LYS A 213 -10.37 9.81 5.06
CA LYS A 213 -11.70 10.27 4.60
C LYS A 213 -12.64 10.60 5.74
N GLU A 214 -12.58 9.89 6.87
CA GLU A 214 -13.35 10.24 8.09
C GLU A 214 -12.94 11.60 8.67
N LEU A 215 -11.69 12.01 8.49
CA LEU A 215 -11.21 13.37 8.84
C LEU A 215 -11.67 14.45 7.85
N GLY A 216 -12.39 14.08 6.77
CA GLY A 216 -12.92 15.01 5.77
C GLY A 216 -11.94 15.34 4.64
N TYR A 217 -10.83 14.63 4.51
CA TYR A 217 -9.90 14.77 3.39
C TYR A 217 -10.21 13.79 2.27
N ASP A 218 -9.79 14.13 1.05
CA ASP A 218 -9.93 13.29 -0.11
C ASP A 218 -8.73 12.38 -0.33
N VAL A 219 -8.98 11.23 -0.94
CA VAL A 219 -7.96 10.32 -1.47
C VAL A 219 -8.02 10.39 -2.98
N TYR A 220 -6.87 10.62 -3.63
CA TYR A 220 -6.79 10.79 -5.08
C TYR A 220 -5.87 9.76 -5.73
N TYR A 221 -6.28 9.32 -6.91
CA TYR A 221 -5.44 8.62 -7.87
C TYR A 221 -4.93 9.62 -8.91
N TYR A 222 -3.62 9.65 -9.13
CA TYR A 222 -2.94 10.53 -10.07
C TYR A 222 -2.30 9.71 -11.19
N GLY A 223 -3.05 9.51 -12.29
CA GLY A 223 -2.68 8.59 -13.37
C GLY A 223 -1.67 9.14 -14.39
N GLU A 224 -1.31 10.43 -14.33
CA GLU A 224 -0.39 11.08 -15.26
C GLU A 224 1.07 10.61 -15.09
N TYR A 225 1.43 10.13 -13.90
CA TYR A 225 2.75 9.66 -13.56
C TYR A 225 2.67 8.27 -12.93
N ASP A 226 3.70 7.47 -13.13
CA ASP A 226 3.69 6.07 -12.74
C ASP A 226 4.96 5.62 -12.03
N ILE A 227 4.85 4.45 -11.41
CA ILE A 227 5.94 3.65 -10.87
C ILE A 227 5.86 2.24 -11.44
N VAL A 228 6.99 1.53 -11.50
CA VAL A 228 7.01 0.08 -11.78
C VAL A 228 7.10 -0.69 -10.48
N HIS A 229 6.17 -1.63 -10.25
CA HIS A 229 6.12 -2.44 -9.03
C HIS A 229 6.38 -3.91 -9.32
N TYR A 230 7.48 -4.46 -8.81
CA TYR A 230 7.92 -5.86 -9.03
C TYR A 230 7.14 -6.89 -8.21
N LYS A 231 6.02 -6.54 -7.77
CA LYS A 231 5.02 -7.28 -6.97
C LYS A 231 5.31 -8.76 -6.72
N GLY A 232 5.30 -9.14 -5.44
CA GLY A 232 5.42 -10.55 -5.04
C GLY A 232 6.79 -10.95 -4.48
N ALA A 233 7.68 -10.00 -4.23
CA ALA A 233 8.97 -10.24 -3.57
C ALA A 233 8.83 -10.95 -2.21
N SER A 234 7.73 -10.71 -1.48
CA SER A 234 7.40 -11.38 -0.20
C SER A 234 7.01 -12.87 -0.35
N GLY A 235 6.87 -13.38 -1.58
CA GLY A 235 6.49 -14.76 -1.85
C GLY A 235 5.01 -15.07 -1.57
N LYS A 236 4.61 -16.33 -1.87
CA LYS A 236 3.27 -16.86 -1.54
C LYS A 236 3.43 -17.95 -0.50
N ASN A 237 2.96 -17.73 0.72
CA ASN A 237 2.98 -18.72 1.77
C ASN A 237 1.67 -18.75 2.57
N LYS A 238 1.48 -19.81 3.37
CA LYS A 238 0.25 -20.01 4.16
C LYS A 238 0.01 -18.88 5.18
N ARG A 239 1.09 -18.30 5.73
CA ARG A 239 1.00 -17.19 6.68
C ARG A 239 0.44 -15.95 6.00
N LEU A 240 0.99 -15.55 4.86
CA LEU A 240 0.51 -14.39 4.11
C LEU A 240 -0.93 -14.56 3.61
N LEU A 241 -1.31 -15.81 3.23
CA LEU A 241 -2.69 -16.11 2.90
C LEU A 241 -3.62 -15.89 4.11
N PHE A 242 -3.22 -16.36 5.30
CA PHE A 242 -3.98 -16.15 6.54
C PHE A 242 -4.12 -14.67 6.86
N GLU A 243 -3.00 -13.91 6.83
CA GLU A 243 -3.01 -12.48 7.12
C GLU A 243 -3.89 -11.68 6.15
N PHE A 244 -3.94 -12.08 4.87
CA PHE A 244 -4.82 -11.45 3.88
C PHE A 244 -6.31 -11.59 4.23
N TYR A 245 -6.77 -12.79 4.64
CA TYR A 245 -8.17 -12.98 5.02
C TYR A 245 -8.48 -12.41 6.41
N LYS A 246 -7.52 -12.46 7.32
CA LYS A 246 -7.62 -11.82 8.62
C LYS A 246 -7.75 -10.31 8.50
N SER A 247 -7.00 -9.68 7.58
CA SER A 247 -7.12 -8.25 7.34
C SER A 247 -8.52 -7.83 6.85
N MET A 248 -9.19 -8.65 6.05
CA MET A 248 -10.58 -8.41 5.66
C MET A 248 -11.52 -8.43 6.87
N GLU A 249 -11.33 -9.38 7.80
CA GLU A 249 -12.12 -9.46 9.03
C GLU A 249 -11.85 -8.26 9.94
N ILE A 250 -10.57 -7.85 10.11
CA ILE A 250 -10.21 -6.67 10.91
C ILE A 250 -10.90 -5.42 10.34
N PHE A 251 -10.77 -5.18 9.03
CA PHE A 251 -11.39 -4.03 8.37
C PHE A 251 -12.91 -4.04 8.52
N TYR A 252 -13.56 -5.19 8.28
CA TYR A 252 -14.99 -5.34 8.42
C TYR A 252 -15.47 -5.08 9.86
N ASN A 253 -14.77 -5.63 10.85
CA ASN A 253 -15.10 -5.44 12.27
C ASN A 253 -15.00 -3.98 12.69
N LYS A 254 -14.01 -3.28 12.19
CA LYS A 254 -13.69 -1.91 12.56
C LYS A 254 -14.68 -0.90 11.96
N HIS A 255 -15.04 -1.11 10.68
CA HIS A 255 -15.74 -0.08 9.91
C HIS A 255 -17.20 -0.42 9.56
N TYR A 256 -17.60 -1.69 9.53
CA TYR A 256 -18.91 -2.08 8.99
C TYR A 256 -19.76 -2.95 9.90
N ARG A 257 -19.17 -3.60 10.90
CA ARG A 257 -19.89 -4.58 11.72
C ARG A 257 -21.09 -3.96 12.46
N GLU A 258 -20.92 -2.76 13.01
CA GLU A 258 -21.95 -2.10 13.79
C GLU A 258 -23.07 -1.53 12.92
N GLU A 259 -22.78 -1.19 11.68
CA GLU A 259 -23.74 -0.65 10.71
C GLU A 259 -24.58 -1.73 10.04
N ASN A 260 -24.12 -2.98 10.04
CA ASN A 260 -24.76 -4.08 9.35
C ASN A 260 -25.61 -4.96 10.28
N SER A 261 -26.67 -5.57 9.72
CA SER A 261 -27.48 -6.54 10.44
C SER A 261 -26.69 -7.79 10.83
N VAL A 262 -27.16 -8.49 11.87
CA VAL A 262 -26.55 -9.76 12.33
C VAL A 262 -26.45 -10.79 11.20
N ILE A 263 -27.45 -10.85 10.32
CA ILE A 263 -27.45 -11.77 9.15
C ILE A 263 -26.30 -11.44 8.19
N ILE A 264 -26.11 -10.16 7.85
CA ILE A 264 -25.01 -9.71 6.97
C ILE A 264 -23.66 -10.01 7.63
N ASN A 265 -23.53 -9.78 8.93
CA ASN A 265 -22.31 -10.09 9.68
C ASN A 265 -21.98 -11.58 9.59
N ILE A 266 -22.93 -12.48 9.83
CA ILE A 266 -22.73 -13.93 9.73
C ILE A 266 -22.31 -14.33 8.31
N ILE A 267 -23.02 -13.84 7.28
CA ILE A 267 -22.69 -14.13 5.87
C ILE A 267 -21.27 -13.66 5.53
N THR A 268 -20.88 -12.49 5.99
CA THR A 268 -19.54 -11.93 5.73
C THR A 268 -18.44 -12.80 6.34
N TYR A 269 -18.56 -13.17 7.62
CA TYR A 269 -17.57 -14.04 8.27
C TYR A 269 -17.49 -15.41 7.60
N LEU A 270 -18.63 -16.03 7.32
CA LEU A 270 -18.66 -17.32 6.63
C LEU A 270 -18.01 -17.21 5.24
N SER A 271 -18.24 -16.12 4.51
CA SER A 271 -17.64 -15.90 3.18
C SER A 271 -16.13 -15.74 3.28
N ILE A 272 -15.62 -14.89 4.18
CA ILE A 272 -14.19 -14.66 4.37
C ILE A 272 -13.47 -15.97 4.67
N TRP A 273 -13.92 -16.70 5.69
CA TRP A 273 -13.24 -17.91 6.14
C TRP A 273 -13.43 -19.11 5.20
N SER A 274 -14.59 -19.23 4.53
CA SER A 274 -14.77 -20.24 3.49
C SER A 274 -13.82 -20.04 2.32
N LEU A 275 -13.65 -18.81 1.85
CA LEU A 275 -12.68 -18.47 0.79
C LEU A 275 -11.23 -18.75 1.23
N TYR A 276 -10.89 -18.46 2.48
CA TYR A 276 -9.58 -18.79 3.05
C TYR A 276 -9.32 -20.32 2.98
N TYR A 277 -10.24 -21.13 3.49
CA TYR A 277 -10.05 -22.60 3.50
C TYR A 277 -10.00 -23.18 2.09
N LEU A 278 -10.83 -22.70 1.17
CA LEU A 278 -10.76 -23.13 -0.24
C LEU A 278 -9.39 -22.81 -0.86
N LYS A 279 -8.86 -21.61 -0.62
CA LYS A 279 -7.51 -21.22 -1.10
C LYS A 279 -6.40 -22.01 -0.42
N LEU A 280 -6.53 -22.29 0.86
CA LEU A 280 -5.56 -23.08 1.62
C LEU A 280 -5.46 -24.52 1.08
N ILE A 281 -6.61 -25.14 0.79
CA ILE A 281 -6.66 -26.47 0.17
C ILE A 281 -5.98 -26.44 -1.20
N PHE A 282 -6.30 -25.45 -2.04
CA PHE A 282 -5.69 -25.32 -3.36
C PHE A 282 -4.16 -25.15 -3.29
N LEU A 283 -3.66 -24.28 -2.39
CA LEU A 283 -2.22 -24.12 -2.15
C LEU A 283 -1.56 -25.41 -1.64
N SER A 284 -2.26 -26.19 -0.81
CA SER A 284 -1.72 -27.45 -0.30
C SER A 284 -1.62 -28.51 -1.38
N ILE A 285 -2.55 -28.52 -2.34
CA ILE A 285 -2.51 -29.42 -3.52
C ILE A 285 -1.37 -29.02 -4.48
N GLN A 286 -1.19 -27.71 -4.75
CA GLN A 286 -0.10 -27.23 -5.61
C GLN A 286 1.30 -27.56 -5.07
N ASN A 287 1.47 -27.68 -3.75
CA ASN A 287 2.74 -28.03 -3.12
C ASN A 287 2.99 -29.55 -3.06
N LEU A 288 2.06 -30.37 -3.54
CA LEU A 288 2.19 -31.86 -3.64
C LEU A 288 2.66 -32.32 -5.03
N PHE A 289 2.68 -31.40 -5.99
CA PHE A 289 3.15 -31.61 -7.36
C PHE A 289 4.26 -30.61 -7.70
#